data_a07a03e865fa2a27d8eeabd52475376b
#
_entry.id   a07a03e865fa2a27d8eeabd52475376b
#
_cell.length_a   1.000
_cell.length_b   1.000
_cell.length_c   1.000
_cell.angle_alpha   90.00
_cell.angle_beta   90.00
_cell.angle_gamma   90.00
#
_symmetry.space_group_name_H-M   'P 1'
#
loop_
_entity.id
_entity.type
_entity.pdbx_description
1 polymer ?
#
loop_
_entity_poly.entity_id
_entity_poly.type
_entity_poly.pdbx_seq_one_letter_code
_entity_poly.pdbx_strand_id
1 'polypeptide(L)'
;MIESLLIANRGEIARRIVRTARRMGVETVAVHSDADAAMPFVREADMGVCIGTAAATDSYLRQDRLLDAARATGAAAIHPGYGFLSENAEFAEAVIAAGLVWVGAPPAAIRAMGLKDAAKERMIAAGVPVTPGYLGADQSPERLQAEADAIGYPVLIKAVAGGGGKGMRKVDAREDFAELLASCQREAAASFGNTQVLIEKYILSPRHIEVQVFGDRHGHVVHLFERDCSLQRRHQKVIEEAPAPGMDEVGRASCRERVSTIV
;
A
#
# COMPACT_ATOMS: atom_id res chain seq x y z
N MET A 1 -21.99 -0.90 17.24
CA MET A 1 -20.66 -0.32 17.64
C MET A 1 -19.71 -1.50 17.78
N ILE A 2 -18.43 -1.36 17.44
CA ILE A 2 -17.44 -2.44 17.65
C ILE A 2 -17.16 -2.50 19.16
N GLU A 3 -17.36 -3.66 19.79
CA GLU A 3 -17.17 -3.85 21.23
C GLU A 3 -15.74 -4.32 21.54
N SER A 4 -15.15 -5.14 20.66
CA SER A 4 -13.81 -5.70 20.81
C SER A 4 -13.06 -5.75 19.48
N LEU A 5 -11.74 -5.54 19.52
CA LEU A 5 -10.89 -5.38 18.36
C LEU A 5 -9.61 -6.19 18.48
N LEU A 6 -9.43 -7.19 17.61
CA LEU A 6 -8.16 -7.86 17.45
C LEU A 6 -7.25 -7.03 16.54
N ILE A 7 -6.02 -6.79 16.96
CA ILE A 7 -5.02 -6.03 16.22
C ILE A 7 -4.04 -7.01 15.58
N ALA A 8 -4.21 -7.25 14.28
CA ALA A 8 -3.40 -8.18 13.49
C ALA A 8 -2.07 -7.54 13.04
N ASN A 9 -1.35 -6.96 14.00
CA ASN A 9 -0.08 -6.29 13.77
C ASN A 9 0.76 -6.24 15.05
N ARG A 10 1.95 -5.63 14.99
CA ARG A 10 2.90 -5.53 16.11
C ARG A 10 3.48 -4.13 16.25
N GLY A 11 4.31 -3.94 17.26
CA GLY A 11 5.16 -2.75 17.39
C GLY A 11 4.37 -1.46 17.63
N GLU A 12 4.82 -0.38 17.01
CA GLU A 12 4.28 0.95 17.25
C GLU A 12 2.86 1.13 16.70
N ILE A 13 2.54 0.51 15.55
CA ILE A 13 1.19 0.60 14.98
C ILE A 13 0.16 -0.09 15.87
N ALA A 14 0.49 -1.25 16.44
CA ALA A 14 -0.39 -1.92 17.38
C ALA A 14 -0.67 -1.03 18.61
N ARG A 15 0.37 -0.39 19.17
CA ARG A 15 0.20 0.58 20.27
C ARG A 15 -0.67 1.77 19.88
N ARG A 16 -0.48 2.29 18.66
CA ARG A 16 -1.27 3.41 18.12
C ARG A 16 -2.75 3.07 18.07
N ILE A 17 -3.08 1.85 17.63
CA ILE A 17 -4.46 1.35 17.54
C ILE A 17 -5.02 1.12 18.95
N VAL A 18 -4.30 0.42 19.85
CA VAL A 18 -4.71 0.19 21.23
C VAL A 18 -5.10 1.50 21.94
N ARG A 19 -4.27 2.55 21.83
CA ARG A 19 -4.55 3.83 22.47
C ARG A 19 -5.85 4.48 21.98
N THR A 20 -6.14 4.35 20.68
CA THR A 20 -7.38 4.92 20.14
C THR A 20 -8.58 4.07 20.51
N ALA A 21 -8.50 2.75 20.38
CA ALA A 21 -9.57 1.82 20.76
C ALA A 21 -9.96 2.01 22.25
N ARG A 22 -8.98 2.08 23.12
CA ARG A 22 -9.21 2.32 24.57
C ARG A 22 -9.93 3.65 24.84
N ARG A 23 -9.58 4.76 24.14
CA ARG A 23 -10.29 6.03 24.27
C ARG A 23 -11.74 5.96 23.76
N MET A 24 -12.02 5.02 22.86
CA MET A 24 -13.36 4.78 22.33
C MET A 24 -14.16 3.76 23.17
N GLY A 25 -13.57 3.20 24.23
CA GLY A 25 -14.20 2.16 25.04
C GLY A 25 -14.28 0.79 24.34
N VAL A 26 -13.40 0.55 23.36
CA VAL A 26 -13.30 -0.71 22.61
C VAL A 26 -12.24 -1.59 23.26
N GLU A 27 -12.61 -2.80 23.62
CA GLU A 27 -11.70 -3.82 24.15
C GLU A 27 -10.68 -4.27 23.12
N THR A 28 -9.42 -4.49 23.50
CA THR A 28 -8.32 -4.74 22.59
C THR A 28 -7.65 -6.09 22.81
N VAL A 29 -7.45 -6.81 21.71
CA VAL A 29 -6.68 -8.06 21.67
C VAL A 29 -5.43 -7.84 20.83
N ALA A 30 -4.25 -7.93 21.45
CA ALA A 30 -2.98 -7.93 20.75
C ALA A 30 -2.55 -9.35 20.42
N VAL A 31 -2.30 -9.64 19.14
CA VAL A 31 -1.62 -10.88 18.78
C VAL A 31 -0.11 -10.68 18.82
N HIS A 32 0.64 -11.71 19.17
CA HIS A 32 2.09 -11.62 19.23
C HIS A 32 2.77 -12.94 18.89
N SER A 33 4.00 -12.85 18.36
CA SER A 33 4.90 -14.02 18.32
C SER A 33 5.46 -14.30 19.71
N ASP A 34 6.04 -15.48 19.91
CA ASP A 34 6.74 -15.83 21.15
C ASP A 34 7.82 -14.79 21.53
N ALA A 35 8.58 -14.31 20.54
CA ALA A 35 9.61 -13.29 20.73
C ALA A 35 9.05 -11.90 21.14
N ASP A 36 7.81 -11.61 20.81
CA ASP A 36 7.16 -10.33 21.09
C ASP A 36 6.33 -10.31 22.37
N ALA A 37 6.23 -11.42 23.09
CA ALA A 37 5.34 -11.58 24.25
C ALA A 37 5.52 -10.50 25.34
N ALA A 38 6.75 -10.01 25.55
CA ALA A 38 7.07 -9.00 26.54
C ALA A 38 7.03 -7.56 25.99
N MET A 39 6.64 -7.36 24.74
CA MET A 39 6.64 -6.04 24.10
C MET A 39 5.56 -5.10 24.64
N PRO A 40 5.79 -3.77 24.61
CA PRO A 40 4.83 -2.80 25.17
C PRO A 40 3.43 -2.90 24.61
N PHE A 41 3.27 -3.19 23.31
CA PHE A 41 1.95 -3.27 22.67
C PHE A 41 1.10 -4.42 23.21
N VAL A 42 1.73 -5.53 23.66
CA VAL A 42 1.03 -6.67 24.27
C VAL A 42 0.56 -6.29 25.68
N ARG A 43 1.41 -5.62 26.47
CA ARG A 43 1.08 -5.18 27.83
C ARG A 43 0.06 -4.04 27.87
N GLU A 44 -0.02 -3.24 26.80
CA GLU A 44 -0.98 -2.14 26.70
C GLU A 44 -2.37 -2.61 26.24
N ALA A 45 -2.49 -3.76 25.59
CA ALA A 45 -3.78 -4.36 25.22
C ALA A 45 -4.48 -5.00 26.42
N ASP A 46 -5.80 -5.20 26.34
CA ASP A 46 -6.59 -5.84 27.38
C ASP A 46 -6.32 -7.35 27.41
N MET A 47 -6.06 -7.96 26.24
CA MET A 47 -5.66 -9.37 26.09
C MET A 47 -4.47 -9.51 25.14
N GLY A 48 -3.60 -10.51 25.42
CA GLY A 48 -2.51 -10.93 24.54
C GLY A 48 -2.67 -12.39 24.10
N VAL A 49 -2.51 -12.68 22.81
CA VAL A 49 -2.60 -14.03 22.26
C VAL A 49 -1.35 -14.36 21.44
N CYS A 50 -0.65 -15.42 21.83
CA CYS A 50 0.48 -15.93 21.07
C CYS A 50 -0.02 -16.65 19.81
N ILE A 51 0.47 -16.22 18.64
CA ILE A 51 0.08 -16.77 17.34
C ILE A 51 1.21 -17.53 16.64
N GLY A 52 2.34 -17.73 17.28
CA GLY A 52 3.43 -18.54 16.73
C GLY A 52 4.82 -18.05 17.05
N THR A 53 5.79 -18.57 16.29
CA THR A 53 7.21 -18.27 16.45
C THR A 53 7.59 -16.88 15.96
N ALA A 54 8.84 -16.47 16.17
CA ALA A 54 9.37 -15.16 15.77
C ALA A 54 9.28 -14.86 14.26
N ALA A 55 9.32 -15.90 13.41
CA ALA A 55 9.19 -15.71 11.98
C ALA A 55 7.79 -15.23 11.60
N ALA A 56 7.70 -14.17 10.80
CA ALA A 56 6.40 -13.61 10.40
C ALA A 56 5.56 -14.62 9.59
N THR A 57 6.19 -15.49 8.81
CA THR A 57 5.55 -16.59 8.08
C THR A 57 4.89 -17.63 8.99
N ASP A 58 5.33 -17.73 10.23
CA ASP A 58 4.82 -18.67 11.22
C ASP A 58 3.91 -18.01 12.27
N SER A 59 3.67 -16.72 12.14
CA SER A 59 2.88 -15.91 13.08
C SER A 59 2.00 -14.88 12.35
N TYR A 60 2.48 -13.67 12.13
CA TYR A 60 1.71 -12.53 11.64
C TYR A 60 1.16 -12.67 10.21
N LEU A 61 1.74 -13.56 9.38
CA LEU A 61 1.26 -13.87 8.04
C LEU A 61 0.35 -15.12 8.00
N ARG A 62 0.06 -15.74 9.13
CA ARG A 62 -0.82 -16.89 9.27
C ARG A 62 -2.26 -16.45 9.48
N GLN A 63 -3.02 -16.38 8.39
CA GLN A 63 -4.44 -15.99 8.41
C GLN A 63 -5.27 -16.89 9.32
N ASP A 64 -5.04 -18.20 9.28
CA ASP A 64 -5.70 -19.20 10.12
C ASP A 64 -5.52 -18.90 11.62
N ARG A 65 -4.29 -18.62 12.05
CA ARG A 65 -3.99 -18.32 13.46
C ARG A 65 -4.60 -17.01 13.95
N LEU A 66 -4.66 -16.00 13.05
CA LEU A 66 -5.31 -14.72 13.36
C LEU A 66 -6.83 -14.90 13.54
N LEU A 67 -7.46 -15.69 12.67
CA LEU A 67 -8.89 -16.01 12.78
C LEU A 67 -9.19 -16.88 14.03
N ASP A 68 -8.33 -17.84 14.33
CA ASP A 68 -8.47 -18.67 15.53
C ASP A 68 -8.31 -17.83 16.81
N ALA A 69 -7.34 -16.90 16.84
CA ALA A 69 -7.20 -15.95 17.95
C ALA A 69 -8.45 -15.08 18.12
N ALA A 70 -9.03 -14.60 17.02
CA ALA A 70 -10.27 -13.81 17.08
C ALA A 70 -11.45 -14.62 17.62
N ARG A 71 -11.61 -15.88 17.18
CA ARG A 71 -12.65 -16.79 17.70
C ARG A 71 -12.45 -17.10 19.18
N ALA A 72 -11.20 -17.40 19.58
CA ALA A 72 -10.88 -17.78 20.97
C ALA A 72 -11.11 -16.63 21.96
N THR A 73 -10.94 -15.38 21.52
CA THR A 73 -11.13 -14.19 22.35
C THR A 73 -12.49 -13.55 22.23
N GLY A 74 -13.33 -14.01 21.28
CA GLY A 74 -14.62 -13.40 20.99
C GLY A 74 -14.50 -11.99 20.38
N ALA A 75 -13.38 -11.68 19.71
CA ALA A 75 -13.21 -10.38 19.09
C ALA A 75 -14.27 -10.15 17.99
N ALA A 76 -14.90 -8.97 18.00
CA ALA A 76 -15.94 -8.60 17.04
C ALA A 76 -15.36 -8.07 15.72
N ALA A 77 -14.12 -7.59 15.74
CA ALA A 77 -13.47 -6.96 14.60
C ALA A 77 -11.98 -7.28 14.52
N ILE A 78 -11.40 -7.15 13.32
CA ILE A 78 -9.96 -7.23 13.09
C ILE A 78 -9.46 -5.96 12.41
N HIS A 79 -8.41 -5.35 13.00
CA HIS A 79 -7.67 -4.23 12.41
C HIS A 79 -6.29 -4.72 11.95
N PRO A 80 -5.96 -4.68 10.66
CA PRO A 80 -4.69 -5.21 10.17
C PRO A 80 -3.49 -4.27 10.39
N GLY A 81 -3.71 -3.02 10.78
CA GLY A 81 -2.67 -2.00 10.79
C GLY A 81 -2.19 -1.66 9.38
N TYR A 82 -0.89 -1.63 9.18
CA TYR A 82 -0.23 -1.53 7.87
C TYR A 82 0.84 -2.63 7.72
N GLY A 83 1.25 -2.93 6.48
CA GLY A 83 2.14 -4.07 6.20
C GLY A 83 1.46 -5.42 6.49
N PHE A 84 2.23 -6.49 6.61
CA PHE A 84 1.72 -7.85 6.79
C PHE A 84 0.53 -8.17 5.86
N LEU A 85 -0.65 -8.39 6.42
CA LEU A 85 -1.87 -8.76 5.69
C LEU A 85 -2.82 -7.57 5.43
N SER A 86 -2.41 -6.33 5.69
CA SER A 86 -3.28 -5.16 5.52
C SER A 86 -3.72 -4.92 4.07
N GLU A 87 -2.90 -5.33 3.11
CA GLU A 87 -3.16 -5.24 1.67
C GLU A 87 -3.47 -6.61 1.05
N ASN A 88 -3.85 -7.59 1.87
CA ASN A 88 -4.23 -8.92 1.42
C ASN A 88 -5.75 -9.05 1.32
N ALA A 89 -6.27 -9.09 0.10
CA ALA A 89 -7.71 -9.13 -0.15
C ALA A 89 -8.35 -10.44 0.31
N GLU A 90 -7.63 -11.58 0.18
CA GLU A 90 -8.11 -12.89 0.61
C GLU A 90 -8.28 -12.93 2.14
N PHE A 91 -7.35 -12.30 2.89
CA PHE A 91 -7.48 -12.20 4.34
C PHE A 91 -8.68 -11.33 4.74
N ALA A 92 -8.86 -10.20 4.09
CA ALA A 92 -10.02 -9.33 4.34
C ALA A 92 -11.35 -10.07 4.08
N GLU A 93 -11.43 -10.86 2.99
CA GLU A 93 -12.59 -11.72 2.70
C GLU A 93 -12.78 -12.81 3.74
N ALA A 94 -11.70 -13.47 4.18
CA ALA A 94 -11.77 -14.51 5.20
C ALA A 94 -12.27 -13.96 6.54
N VAL A 95 -11.87 -12.75 6.93
CA VAL A 95 -12.37 -12.05 8.12
C VAL A 95 -13.88 -11.79 8.00
N ILE A 96 -14.32 -11.26 6.86
CA ILE A 96 -15.74 -10.96 6.59
C ILE A 96 -16.56 -12.26 6.56
N ALA A 97 -16.06 -13.31 5.90
CA ALA A 97 -16.72 -14.62 5.83
C ALA A 97 -16.82 -15.30 7.21
N ALA A 98 -15.91 -15.01 8.13
CA ALA A 98 -15.97 -15.44 9.53
C ALA A 98 -17.00 -14.67 10.38
N GLY A 99 -17.75 -13.72 9.80
CA GLY A 99 -18.73 -12.89 10.50
C GLY A 99 -18.10 -11.74 11.30
N LEU A 100 -16.82 -11.46 11.11
CA LEU A 100 -16.10 -10.40 11.81
C LEU A 100 -16.12 -9.09 11.01
N VAL A 101 -16.02 -7.96 11.70
CA VAL A 101 -15.87 -6.68 11.04
C VAL A 101 -14.41 -6.48 10.61
N TRP A 102 -14.20 -6.29 9.32
CA TRP A 102 -12.91 -5.88 8.77
C TRP A 102 -12.74 -4.37 8.91
N VAL A 103 -11.70 -3.94 9.65
CA VAL A 103 -11.37 -2.51 9.82
C VAL A 103 -10.26 -2.14 8.85
N GLY A 104 -10.63 -1.93 7.60
CA GLY A 104 -9.71 -1.65 6.51
C GLY A 104 -10.48 -1.36 5.22
N ALA A 105 -9.73 -1.18 4.12
CA ALA A 105 -10.31 -0.98 2.80
C ALA A 105 -11.10 -2.23 2.36
N PRO A 106 -12.20 -2.07 1.60
CA PRO A 106 -12.93 -3.22 1.06
C PRO A 106 -12.03 -4.14 0.23
N PRO A 107 -12.23 -5.48 0.24
CA PRO A 107 -11.39 -6.41 -0.54
C PRO A 107 -11.31 -6.05 -2.03
N ALA A 108 -12.41 -5.58 -2.63
CA ALA A 108 -12.43 -5.13 -4.02
C ALA A 108 -11.51 -3.92 -4.25
N ALA A 109 -11.46 -2.97 -3.32
CA ALA A 109 -10.56 -1.82 -3.39
C ALA A 109 -9.09 -2.24 -3.23
N ILE A 110 -8.80 -3.18 -2.31
CA ILE A 110 -7.46 -3.74 -2.14
C ILE A 110 -6.99 -4.39 -3.44
N ARG A 111 -7.83 -5.20 -4.10
CA ARG A 111 -7.49 -5.81 -5.40
C ARG A 111 -7.30 -4.78 -6.49
N ALA A 112 -8.19 -3.80 -6.57
CA ALA A 112 -8.15 -2.79 -7.63
C ALA A 112 -6.91 -1.89 -7.54
N MET A 113 -6.42 -1.62 -6.32
CA MET A 113 -5.26 -0.76 -6.07
C MET A 113 -3.95 -1.53 -5.87
N GLY A 114 -4.03 -2.85 -5.65
CA GLY A 114 -2.86 -3.71 -5.42
C GLY A 114 -1.99 -3.94 -6.65
N LEU A 115 -2.55 -3.81 -7.86
CA LEU A 115 -1.84 -3.89 -9.13
C LEU A 115 -1.64 -2.48 -9.69
N LYS A 116 -0.39 -2.09 -9.90
CA LYS A 116 -0.03 -0.72 -10.35
C LYS A 116 -0.61 -0.34 -11.71
N ASP A 117 -0.70 -1.30 -12.62
CA ASP A 117 -1.29 -1.16 -13.94
C ASP A 117 -2.81 -0.94 -13.85
N ALA A 118 -3.51 -1.81 -13.15
CA ALA A 118 -4.96 -1.70 -12.95
C ALA A 118 -5.35 -0.41 -12.20
N ALA A 119 -4.57 -0.02 -11.19
CA ALA A 119 -4.75 1.24 -10.47
C ALA A 119 -4.60 2.44 -11.41
N LYS A 120 -3.56 2.44 -12.25
CA LYS A 120 -3.30 3.53 -13.19
C LYS A 120 -4.38 3.64 -14.27
N GLU A 121 -4.82 2.51 -14.83
CA GLU A 121 -5.94 2.47 -15.79
C GLU A 121 -7.22 3.05 -15.18
N ARG A 122 -7.52 2.70 -13.92
CA ARG A 122 -8.68 3.24 -13.20
C ARG A 122 -8.56 4.76 -13.00
N MET A 123 -7.37 5.27 -12.66
CA MET A 123 -7.14 6.71 -12.54
C MET A 123 -7.33 7.43 -13.88
N ILE A 124 -6.84 6.87 -14.97
CA ILE A 124 -7.04 7.42 -16.32
C ILE A 124 -8.54 7.46 -16.65
N ALA A 125 -9.26 6.36 -16.43
CA ALA A 125 -10.72 6.28 -16.67
C ALA A 125 -11.52 7.30 -15.83
N ALA A 126 -11.02 7.63 -14.64
CA ALA A 126 -11.59 8.64 -13.76
C ALA A 126 -11.14 10.09 -14.11
N GLY A 127 -10.39 10.30 -15.19
CA GLY A 127 -9.89 11.63 -15.58
C GLY A 127 -8.78 12.18 -14.66
N VAL A 128 -8.19 11.36 -13.80
CA VAL A 128 -7.09 11.77 -12.94
C VAL A 128 -5.79 11.75 -13.73
N PRO A 129 -5.04 12.86 -13.79
CA PRO A 129 -3.74 12.88 -14.45
C PRO A 129 -2.78 11.87 -13.84
N VAL A 130 -2.16 11.09 -14.70
CA VAL A 130 -1.14 10.10 -14.31
C VAL A 130 0.19 10.44 -14.99
N THR A 131 1.29 9.94 -14.44
CA THR A 131 2.60 10.03 -15.09
C THR A 131 2.50 9.38 -16.47
N PRO A 132 2.89 10.08 -17.57
CA PRO A 132 2.89 9.50 -18.90
C PRO A 132 3.66 8.18 -18.92
N GLY A 133 3.12 7.17 -19.57
CA GLY A 133 3.74 5.86 -19.56
C GLY A 133 3.00 4.83 -20.40
N TYR A 134 3.60 3.65 -20.54
CA TYR A 134 3.08 2.51 -21.25
C TYR A 134 2.90 1.30 -20.33
N LEU A 135 1.70 0.71 -20.38
CA LEU A 135 1.27 -0.45 -19.56
C LEU A 135 0.68 -1.58 -20.45
N GLY A 136 0.89 -1.48 -21.76
CA GLY A 136 0.24 -2.37 -22.72
C GLY A 136 0.71 -3.82 -22.63
N ALA A 137 -0.12 -4.73 -23.13
CA ALA A 137 0.17 -6.15 -23.18
C ALA A 137 1.30 -6.54 -24.14
N ASP A 138 1.56 -5.70 -25.16
CA ASP A 138 2.68 -5.91 -26.08
C ASP A 138 3.99 -5.53 -25.40
N GLN A 139 4.75 -6.56 -25.03
CA GLN A 139 6.03 -6.47 -24.32
C GLN A 139 7.24 -6.68 -25.25
N SER A 140 7.02 -6.58 -26.57
CA SER A 140 8.13 -6.65 -27.53
C SER A 140 9.12 -5.50 -27.32
N PRO A 141 10.43 -5.75 -27.39
CA PRO A 141 11.44 -4.71 -27.21
C PRO A 141 11.23 -3.51 -28.13
N GLU A 142 10.81 -3.75 -29.37
CA GLU A 142 10.54 -2.75 -30.39
C GLU A 142 9.37 -1.85 -29.98
N ARG A 143 8.29 -2.44 -29.45
CA ARG A 143 7.15 -1.67 -28.95
C ARG A 143 7.52 -0.85 -27.74
N LEU A 144 8.20 -1.44 -26.78
CA LEU A 144 8.63 -0.76 -25.57
C LEU A 144 9.58 0.41 -25.87
N GLN A 145 10.50 0.22 -26.84
CA GLN A 145 11.38 1.28 -27.31
C GLN A 145 10.59 2.42 -27.96
N ALA A 146 9.65 2.11 -28.85
CA ALA A 146 8.82 3.12 -29.52
C ALA A 146 8.00 3.94 -28.52
N GLU A 147 7.47 3.31 -27.49
CA GLU A 147 6.75 4.00 -26.40
C GLU A 147 7.67 4.90 -25.57
N ALA A 148 8.88 4.42 -25.24
CA ALA A 148 9.86 5.24 -24.55
C ALA A 148 10.26 6.47 -25.38
N ASP A 149 10.43 6.31 -26.70
CA ASP A 149 10.72 7.40 -27.64
C ASP A 149 9.56 8.42 -27.66
N ALA A 150 8.32 7.96 -27.67
CA ALA A 150 7.12 8.81 -27.66
C ALA A 150 6.95 9.57 -26.32
N ILE A 151 7.25 8.94 -25.18
CA ILE A 151 7.23 9.56 -23.87
C ILE A 151 8.36 10.60 -23.73
N GLY A 152 9.49 10.35 -24.39
CA GLY A 152 10.71 11.16 -24.33
C GLY A 152 11.55 10.90 -23.08
N TYR A 153 12.85 10.84 -23.26
CA TYR A 153 13.81 10.56 -22.17
C TYR A 153 13.98 11.75 -21.21
N PRO A 154 14.39 11.53 -19.95
CA PRO A 154 14.61 10.23 -19.36
C PRO A 154 13.29 9.48 -19.06
N VAL A 155 13.36 8.15 -19.13
CA VAL A 155 12.26 7.26 -18.75
C VAL A 155 12.68 6.29 -17.63
N LEU A 156 11.71 5.70 -16.98
CA LEU A 156 11.91 4.69 -15.94
C LEU A 156 11.25 3.38 -16.39
N ILE A 157 12.03 2.32 -16.54
CA ILE A 157 11.56 0.96 -16.76
C ILE A 157 11.32 0.34 -15.37
N LYS A 158 10.15 -0.25 -15.14
CA LYS A 158 9.79 -0.88 -13.86
C LYS A 158 9.21 -2.26 -14.10
N ALA A 159 9.62 -3.25 -13.31
CA ALA A 159 8.94 -4.53 -13.27
C ALA A 159 7.49 -4.36 -12.74
N VAL A 160 6.50 -4.94 -13.42
CA VAL A 160 5.08 -4.89 -13.03
C VAL A 160 4.89 -5.52 -11.65
N ALA A 161 5.50 -6.69 -11.42
CA ALA A 161 5.45 -7.39 -10.14
C ALA A 161 6.43 -6.85 -9.10
N GLY A 162 7.18 -5.78 -9.39
CA GLY A 162 8.27 -5.27 -8.55
C GLY A 162 7.79 -4.37 -7.41
N GLY A 163 8.55 -4.39 -6.31
CA GLY A 163 8.36 -3.52 -5.16
C GLY A 163 9.69 -3.14 -4.49
N GLY A 164 9.66 -2.10 -3.64
CA GLY A 164 10.84 -1.70 -2.85
C GLY A 164 12.06 -1.23 -3.67
N GLY A 165 11.86 -0.77 -4.90
CA GLY A 165 12.94 -0.27 -5.76
C GLY A 165 13.69 -1.36 -6.56
N LYS A 166 13.35 -2.64 -6.40
CA LYS A 166 13.88 -3.73 -7.23
C LYS A 166 13.19 -3.77 -8.58
N GLY A 167 13.92 -4.17 -9.62
CA GLY A 167 13.38 -4.22 -10.98
C GLY A 167 13.05 -2.83 -11.54
N MET A 168 13.88 -1.83 -11.26
CA MET A 168 13.76 -0.49 -11.83
C MET A 168 15.06 -0.04 -12.49
N ARG A 169 14.95 0.56 -13.68
CA ARG A 169 16.08 1.12 -14.42
C ARG A 169 15.70 2.49 -14.99
N LYS A 170 16.46 3.51 -14.62
CA LYS A 170 16.38 4.82 -15.27
C LYS A 170 17.16 4.74 -16.58
N VAL A 171 16.56 5.24 -17.64
CA VAL A 171 17.15 5.35 -18.97
C VAL A 171 17.22 6.82 -19.32
N ASP A 172 18.43 7.34 -19.45
CA ASP A 172 18.65 8.75 -19.74
C ASP A 172 18.67 9.04 -21.26
N ALA A 173 19.09 8.07 -22.07
CA ALA A 173 19.20 8.20 -23.51
C ALA A 173 18.69 6.94 -24.23
N ARG A 174 18.29 7.12 -25.49
CA ARG A 174 17.72 6.06 -26.34
C ARG A 174 18.66 4.87 -26.51
N GLU A 175 19.94 5.16 -26.63
CA GLU A 175 20.99 4.19 -26.89
C GLU A 175 21.10 3.13 -25.76
N ASP A 176 20.80 3.52 -24.54
CA ASP A 176 20.91 2.67 -23.36
C ASP A 176 19.66 1.80 -23.12
N PHE A 177 18.56 2.09 -23.83
CA PHE A 177 17.26 1.50 -23.55
C PHE A 177 17.26 -0.02 -23.64
N ALA A 178 17.78 -0.59 -24.73
CA ALA A 178 17.72 -2.03 -24.98
C ALA A 178 18.50 -2.83 -23.91
N GLU A 179 19.68 -2.36 -23.53
CA GLU A 179 20.50 -3.00 -22.50
C GLU A 179 19.82 -2.94 -21.13
N LEU A 180 19.32 -1.75 -20.74
CA LEU A 180 18.67 -1.52 -19.46
C LEU A 180 17.32 -2.25 -19.37
N LEU A 181 16.57 -2.37 -20.48
CA LEU A 181 15.37 -3.19 -20.57
C LEU A 181 15.69 -4.65 -20.27
N ALA A 182 16.66 -5.23 -20.99
CA ALA A 182 17.07 -6.62 -20.78
C ALA A 182 17.56 -6.87 -19.34
N SER A 183 18.29 -5.92 -18.77
CA SER A 183 18.74 -5.97 -17.37
C SER A 183 17.57 -5.97 -16.39
N CYS A 184 16.57 -5.09 -16.60
CA CYS A 184 15.37 -5.00 -15.77
C CYS A 184 14.56 -6.30 -15.83
N GLN A 185 14.35 -6.86 -17.03
CA GLN A 185 13.61 -8.09 -17.24
C GLN A 185 14.27 -9.31 -16.61
N ARG A 186 15.61 -9.42 -16.67
CA ARG A 186 16.35 -10.49 -15.98
C ARG A 186 16.18 -10.42 -14.46
N GLU A 187 16.28 -9.22 -13.87
CA GLU A 187 16.07 -9.04 -12.44
C GLU A 187 14.63 -9.36 -12.04
N ALA A 188 13.66 -8.92 -12.85
CA ALA A 188 12.25 -9.18 -12.64
C ALA A 188 11.92 -10.69 -12.68
N ALA A 189 12.46 -11.41 -13.66
CA ALA A 189 12.33 -12.88 -13.76
C ALA A 189 12.91 -13.58 -12.53
N ALA A 190 14.11 -13.20 -12.12
CA ALA A 190 14.81 -13.84 -11.01
C ALA A 190 14.14 -13.54 -9.64
N SER A 191 13.62 -12.32 -9.45
CA SER A 191 13.07 -11.88 -8.16
C SER A 191 11.58 -12.14 -8.00
N PHE A 192 10.81 -12.13 -9.10
CA PHE A 192 9.35 -12.12 -9.06
C PHE A 192 8.72 -13.17 -9.99
N GLY A 193 9.50 -13.91 -10.79
CA GLY A 193 8.98 -14.88 -11.75
C GLY A 193 8.17 -14.28 -12.91
N ASN A 194 8.25 -12.96 -13.12
CA ASN A 194 7.51 -12.24 -14.15
C ASN A 194 8.45 -11.24 -14.84
N THR A 195 8.49 -11.27 -16.18
CA THR A 195 9.34 -10.39 -17.00
C THR A 195 8.64 -9.12 -17.48
N GLN A 196 7.34 -9.00 -17.25
CA GLN A 196 6.58 -7.82 -17.70
C GLN A 196 7.09 -6.54 -17.05
N VAL A 197 7.22 -5.52 -17.88
CA VAL A 197 7.65 -4.18 -17.45
C VAL A 197 6.62 -3.13 -17.87
N LEU A 198 6.64 -2.04 -17.14
CA LEU A 198 6.00 -0.78 -17.53
C LEU A 198 7.07 0.27 -17.77
N ILE A 199 6.75 1.24 -18.62
CA ILE A 199 7.63 2.40 -18.90
C ILE A 199 6.91 3.65 -18.43
N GLU A 200 7.60 4.52 -17.72
CA GLU A 200 7.05 5.80 -17.28
C GLU A 200 8.04 6.94 -17.53
N LYS A 201 7.50 8.14 -17.76
CA LYS A 201 8.32 9.35 -17.74
C LYS A 201 9.03 9.47 -16.40
N TYR A 202 10.34 9.67 -16.45
CA TYR A 202 11.09 10.03 -15.24
C TYR A 202 10.97 11.52 -14.99
N ILE A 203 10.36 11.89 -13.88
CA ILE A 203 10.17 13.28 -13.48
C ILE A 203 11.42 13.75 -12.76
N LEU A 204 12.04 14.82 -13.27
CA LEU A 204 13.18 15.47 -12.64
C LEU A 204 12.70 16.39 -11.52
N SER A 205 13.32 16.28 -10.35
CA SER A 205 13.03 17.13 -9.18
C SER A 205 11.52 17.16 -8.82
N PRO A 206 10.86 16.00 -8.64
CA PRO A 206 9.46 15.96 -8.29
C PRO A 206 9.23 16.41 -6.84
N ARG A 207 8.05 16.96 -6.58
CA ARG A 207 7.49 16.99 -5.24
C ARG A 207 6.60 15.76 -5.04
N HIS A 208 6.73 15.11 -3.89
CA HIS A 208 5.87 14.01 -3.51
C HIS A 208 4.81 14.51 -2.55
N ILE A 209 3.65 14.84 -3.07
CA ILE A 209 2.50 15.27 -2.28
C ILE A 209 1.51 14.11 -2.23
N GLU A 210 1.04 13.77 -1.04
CA GLU A 210 0.00 12.76 -0.85
C GLU A 210 -1.21 13.36 -0.13
N VAL A 211 -2.39 12.85 -0.47
CA VAL A 211 -3.66 13.22 0.16
C VAL A 211 -4.24 11.98 0.84
N GLN A 212 -4.56 12.09 2.13
CA GLN A 212 -5.22 11.02 2.87
C GLN A 212 -6.72 11.03 2.57
N VAL A 213 -7.24 9.91 2.11
CA VAL A 213 -8.64 9.74 1.73
C VAL A 213 -9.30 8.67 2.60
N PHE A 214 -10.54 8.90 3.00
CA PHE A 214 -11.39 7.93 3.66
C PHE A 214 -12.75 7.85 2.96
N GLY A 215 -13.19 6.62 2.67
CA GLY A 215 -14.56 6.33 2.21
C GLY A 215 -15.28 5.44 3.21
N ASP A 216 -16.58 5.68 3.41
CA ASP A 216 -17.46 4.80 4.18
C ASP A 216 -18.30 3.90 3.26
N ARG A 217 -19.05 2.96 3.85
CA ARG A 217 -19.93 2.06 3.07
C ARG A 217 -21.25 2.73 2.63
N HIS A 218 -21.46 4.00 2.94
CA HIS A 218 -22.63 4.79 2.54
C HIS A 218 -22.32 5.69 1.34
N GLY A 219 -21.10 5.63 0.81
CA GLY A 219 -20.64 6.44 -0.31
C GLY A 219 -20.15 7.84 0.08
N HIS A 220 -19.96 8.12 1.37
CA HIS A 220 -19.33 9.36 1.78
C HIS A 220 -17.83 9.24 1.67
N VAL A 221 -17.20 10.25 1.08
CA VAL A 221 -15.75 10.35 0.94
C VAL A 221 -15.26 11.65 1.52
N VAL A 222 -14.24 11.57 2.36
CA VAL A 222 -13.56 12.72 2.94
C VAL A 222 -12.07 12.64 2.70
N HIS A 223 -11.41 13.78 2.65
CA HIS A 223 -9.97 13.86 2.68
C HIS A 223 -9.49 14.51 4.00
N LEU A 224 -8.35 14.05 4.50
CA LEU A 224 -7.69 14.56 5.70
C LEU A 224 -6.42 15.34 5.33
N PHE A 225 -6.59 16.28 4.39
CA PHE A 225 -5.54 17.14 3.90
C PHE A 225 -4.36 16.44 3.23
N GLU A 226 -3.35 17.21 2.89
CA GLU A 226 -2.14 16.77 2.20
C GLU A 226 -0.92 16.73 3.13
N ARG A 227 0.05 15.91 2.74
CA ARG A 227 1.40 15.87 3.30
C ARG A 227 2.42 15.98 2.18
N ASP A 228 3.50 16.70 2.43
CA ASP A 228 4.69 16.68 1.58
C ASP A 228 5.67 15.63 2.10
N CYS A 229 5.93 14.63 1.29
CA CYS A 229 6.84 13.52 1.57
C CYS A 229 8.10 13.57 0.68
N SER A 230 8.49 14.76 0.19
CA SER A 230 9.60 14.90 -0.76
C SER A 230 10.97 14.66 -0.15
N LEU A 231 11.11 14.84 1.18
CA LEU A 231 12.37 14.60 1.87
C LEU A 231 12.58 13.09 2.10
N GLN A 232 13.21 12.46 1.12
CA GLN A 232 13.39 11.01 1.05
C GLN A 232 14.88 10.65 0.96
N ARG A 233 15.22 9.48 1.49
CA ARG A 233 16.48 8.81 1.20
C ARG A 233 16.23 7.68 0.20
N ARG A 234 16.58 7.89 -1.05
CA ARG A 234 16.20 7.00 -2.19
C ARG A 234 14.67 6.91 -2.29
N HIS A 235 14.07 5.79 -1.86
CA HIS A 235 12.62 5.55 -1.87
C HIS A 235 12.01 5.52 -0.47
N GLN A 236 12.79 5.85 0.55
CA GLN A 236 12.35 5.88 1.94
C GLN A 236 11.99 7.31 2.32
N LYS A 237 10.73 7.55 2.66
CA LYS A 237 10.28 8.80 3.28
C LYS A 237 10.99 8.97 4.62
N VAL A 238 11.60 10.14 4.85
CA VAL A 238 12.33 10.44 6.07
C VAL A 238 11.63 11.52 6.87
N ILE A 239 11.12 12.55 6.18
CA ILE A 239 10.38 13.66 6.79
C ILE A 239 9.08 13.83 6.00
N GLU A 240 7.99 14.00 6.72
CA GLU A 240 6.68 14.35 6.19
C GLU A 240 6.25 15.68 6.82
N GLU A 241 5.85 16.63 5.99
CA GLU A 241 5.40 17.95 6.42
C GLU A 241 3.90 18.10 6.15
N ALA A 242 3.15 18.52 7.17
CA ALA A 242 1.72 18.79 7.09
C ALA A 242 1.40 20.15 7.75
N PRO A 243 0.75 21.08 7.04
CA PRO A 243 0.41 21.06 5.61
C PRO A 243 1.65 21.12 4.70
N ALA A 244 1.48 20.74 3.43
CA ALA A 244 2.57 20.78 2.44
C ALA A 244 3.01 22.24 2.19
N PRO A 245 4.31 22.57 2.36
CA PRO A 245 4.81 23.94 2.19
C PRO A 245 4.58 24.44 0.74
N GLY A 246 4.18 25.71 0.61
CA GLY A 246 4.00 26.34 -0.69
C GLY A 246 2.87 25.73 -1.56
N MET A 247 1.93 24.99 -0.99
CA MET A 247 0.70 24.61 -1.66
C MET A 247 -0.28 25.77 -1.62
N ASP A 248 -0.69 26.26 -2.79
CA ASP A 248 -1.77 27.24 -2.90
C ASP A 248 -3.16 26.58 -2.83
N GLU A 249 -4.20 27.41 -2.76
CA GLU A 249 -5.58 26.90 -2.70
C GLU A 249 -5.99 26.17 -3.98
N VAL A 250 -5.46 26.56 -5.14
CA VAL A 250 -5.74 25.92 -6.43
C VAL A 250 -5.15 24.50 -6.46
N GLY A 251 -3.93 24.34 -6.00
CA GLY A 251 -3.32 23.01 -5.85
C GLY A 251 -4.09 22.11 -4.89
N ARG A 252 -4.56 22.66 -3.76
CA ARG A 252 -5.40 21.93 -2.79
C ARG A 252 -6.75 21.56 -3.39
N ALA A 253 -7.42 22.49 -4.07
CA ALA A 253 -8.71 22.22 -4.74
C ALA A 253 -8.58 21.13 -5.80
N SER A 254 -7.56 21.20 -6.65
CA SER A 254 -7.28 20.19 -7.66
C SER A 254 -7.05 18.78 -7.07
N CYS A 255 -6.39 18.68 -5.92
CA CYS A 255 -6.26 17.42 -5.19
C CYS A 255 -7.61 16.92 -4.64
N ARG A 256 -8.47 17.83 -4.13
CA ARG A 256 -9.79 17.50 -3.56
C ARG A 256 -10.77 17.00 -4.62
N GLU A 257 -10.88 17.70 -5.75
CA GLU A 257 -11.79 17.33 -6.84
C GLU A 257 -11.47 15.93 -7.40
N ARG A 258 -10.18 15.60 -7.51
CA ARG A 258 -9.74 14.29 -7.99
C ARG A 258 -10.09 13.15 -7.04
N VAL A 259 -10.10 13.40 -5.73
CA VAL A 259 -10.51 12.41 -4.72
C VAL A 259 -11.98 12.01 -4.88
N SER A 260 -12.88 12.97 -5.12
CA SER A 260 -14.30 12.70 -5.31
C SER A 260 -14.63 11.95 -6.60
N THR A 261 -13.70 11.90 -7.55
CA THR A 261 -13.86 11.21 -8.85
C THR A 261 -13.37 9.75 -8.80
N ILE A 262 -12.57 9.38 -7.79
CA ILE A 262 -11.90 8.06 -7.68
C ILE A 262 -12.74 7.04 -6.90
N VAL A 263 -13.75 7.48 -6.13
CA VAL A 263 -14.50 6.62 -5.17
C VAL A 263 -15.89 6.25 -5.68
#